data_4f8d2e26f7794fcd8eb486a5f51b343f
#
_entry.id   4f8d2e26f7794fcd8eb486a5f51b343f
#
_cell.length_a   1.000
_cell.length_b   1.000
_cell.length_c   1.000
_cell.angle_alpha   90.00
_cell.angle_beta   90.00
_cell.angle_gamma   90.00
#
_symmetry.space_group_name_H-M   'P 1'
#
loop_
_entity.id
_entity.type
_entity.pdbx_description
1 polymer ?
#
loop_
_entity_poly.entity_id
_entity_poly.type
_entity_poly.pdbx_seq_one_letter_code
_entity_poly.pdbx_strand_id
1 'polypeptide(L)'
;MSILNDLVRDVASLLFPPRCAVCGEPLARGERTVCTLCRVTAPLTGYWREADNPVVRRCWGMVPVCQASGFLFFVRASGWRRLIHGFKYRGAWRTAREMGAWYGRYLRESGLYDDVEVVVPLPLHPFKRCRRGYNQSEYIAEGIAAQLGVEVDRRSVRRVRNTASQALKPRRERAGNVEDAFAVCRPERLAGRHVLLVDDVMTTGSTLLSCASAILRDAPGCRISIAALAVSQRELGVNCLLYTSPSPRD
;
A
#
# COMPACT_ATOMS: atom_id res chain seq x y z
N MET A 1 -30.45 12.86 19.42
CA MET A 1 -30.53 11.93 18.29
C MET A 1 -29.54 10.79 18.34
N SER A 2 -28.91 10.48 19.50
CA SER A 2 -27.83 9.48 19.57
C SER A 2 -28.26 8.11 20.10
N ILE A 3 -29.05 8.04 21.17
CA ILE A 3 -29.35 6.77 21.88
C ILE A 3 -30.10 5.75 21.02
N LEU A 4 -31.09 6.20 20.24
CA LEU A 4 -31.87 5.31 19.36
C LEU A 4 -31.03 4.73 18.22
N ASN A 5 -30.12 5.52 17.65
CA ASN A 5 -29.18 5.06 16.62
C ASN A 5 -28.15 4.08 17.18
N ASP A 6 -27.72 4.29 18.41
CA ASP A 6 -26.78 3.37 19.08
C ASP A 6 -27.46 2.06 19.44
N LEU A 7 -28.72 2.10 19.93
CA LEU A 7 -29.52 0.90 20.20
C LEU A 7 -29.80 0.08 18.93
N VAL A 8 -30.20 0.73 17.83
CA VAL A 8 -30.42 0.07 16.54
C VAL A 8 -29.12 -0.56 16.01
N ARG A 9 -27.99 0.13 16.18
CA ARG A 9 -26.67 -0.38 15.80
C ARG A 9 -26.28 -1.57 16.66
N ASP A 10 -26.54 -1.54 17.97
CA ASP A 10 -26.22 -2.63 18.90
C ASP A 10 -27.09 -3.86 18.59
N VAL A 11 -28.38 -3.72 18.34
CA VAL A 11 -29.26 -4.81 17.92
C VAL A 11 -28.86 -5.35 16.55
N ALA A 12 -28.54 -4.50 15.59
CA ALA A 12 -28.05 -4.93 14.29
C ALA A 12 -26.70 -5.67 14.40
N SER A 13 -25.82 -5.28 15.33
CA SER A 13 -24.54 -5.96 15.57
C SER A 13 -24.69 -7.32 16.23
N LEU A 14 -25.77 -7.58 16.95
CA LEU A 14 -26.11 -8.90 17.51
C LEU A 14 -26.52 -9.88 16.41
N LEU A 15 -27.28 -9.39 15.41
CA LEU A 15 -27.77 -10.24 14.30
C LEU A 15 -26.74 -10.36 13.17
N PHE A 16 -25.96 -9.29 12.92
CA PHE A 16 -24.95 -9.19 11.86
C PHE A 16 -23.66 -8.58 12.41
N PRO A 17 -22.90 -9.30 13.24
CA PRO A 17 -21.67 -8.78 13.81
C PRO A 17 -20.67 -8.45 12.69
N PRO A 18 -19.94 -7.31 12.79
CA PRO A 18 -18.87 -7.01 11.88
C PRO A 18 -17.84 -8.14 11.93
N ARG A 19 -17.32 -8.52 10.74
CA ARG A 19 -16.41 -9.66 10.63
C ARG A 19 -14.99 -9.20 10.33
N CYS A 20 -14.02 -9.94 10.88
CA CYS A 20 -12.62 -9.75 10.58
C CYS A 20 -12.36 -9.92 9.09
N ALA A 21 -11.73 -8.92 8.46
CA ALA A 21 -11.45 -8.93 7.03
C ALA A 21 -10.40 -9.98 6.61
N VAL A 22 -9.69 -10.58 7.59
CA VAL A 22 -8.66 -11.61 7.37
C VAL A 22 -9.22 -13.01 7.56
N CYS A 23 -9.75 -13.34 8.76
CA CYS A 23 -10.22 -14.69 9.08
C CYS A 23 -11.74 -14.89 8.86
N GLY A 24 -12.52 -13.81 8.85
CA GLY A 24 -13.99 -13.90 8.73
C GLY A 24 -14.72 -14.06 10.04
N GLU A 25 -14.02 -14.27 11.17
CA GLU A 25 -14.62 -14.38 12.50
C GLU A 25 -15.26 -13.06 12.95
N PRO A 26 -16.29 -13.09 13.80
CA PRO A 26 -16.86 -11.89 14.38
C PRO A 26 -15.81 -11.05 15.10
N LEU A 27 -15.90 -9.73 14.96
CA LEU A 27 -15.03 -8.79 15.67
C LEU A 27 -15.55 -8.56 17.08
N ALA A 28 -14.64 -8.56 18.05
CA ALA A 28 -14.94 -8.20 19.42
C ALA A 28 -15.15 -6.68 19.59
N ARG A 29 -15.72 -6.27 20.72
CA ARG A 29 -15.91 -4.85 21.04
C ARG A 29 -14.57 -4.10 21.03
N GLY A 30 -14.48 -3.04 20.25
CA GLY A 30 -13.25 -2.25 20.05
C GLY A 30 -12.40 -2.66 18.85
N GLU A 31 -12.62 -3.84 18.28
CA GLU A 31 -12.03 -4.23 16.99
C GLU A 31 -12.82 -3.62 15.82
N ARG A 32 -12.12 -3.24 14.75
CA ARG A 32 -12.77 -2.54 13.62
C ARG A 32 -12.69 -3.32 12.32
N THR A 33 -11.48 -3.68 11.91
CA THR A 33 -11.23 -4.29 10.59
C THR A 33 -10.59 -5.66 10.71
N VAL A 34 -9.65 -5.81 11.64
CA VAL A 34 -8.87 -7.02 11.86
C VAL A 34 -8.93 -7.37 13.35
N CYS A 35 -9.27 -8.62 13.67
CA CYS A 35 -9.32 -9.09 15.04
C CYS A 35 -7.93 -9.16 15.67
N THR A 36 -7.86 -9.16 17.01
CA THR A 36 -6.62 -9.19 17.77
C THR A 36 -5.74 -10.37 17.40
N LEU A 37 -6.30 -11.56 17.23
CA LEU A 37 -5.54 -12.75 16.82
C LEU A 37 -4.86 -12.54 15.46
N CYS A 38 -5.59 -12.06 14.45
CA CYS A 38 -5.01 -11.77 13.15
C CYS A 38 -3.96 -10.65 13.21
N ARG A 39 -4.12 -9.67 14.09
CA ARG A 39 -3.10 -8.61 14.30
C ARG A 39 -1.81 -9.17 14.85
N VAL A 40 -1.88 -10.00 15.88
CA VAL A 40 -0.70 -10.59 16.55
C VAL A 40 0.01 -11.56 15.60
N THR A 41 -0.75 -12.31 14.80
CA THR A 41 -0.20 -13.28 13.83
C THR A 41 0.02 -12.69 12.43
N ALA A 42 -0.02 -11.35 12.27
CA ALA A 42 0.19 -10.72 10.98
C ALA A 42 1.60 -11.00 10.43
N PRO A 43 1.73 -11.31 9.13
CA PRO A 43 3.03 -11.55 8.50
C PRO A 43 3.77 -10.23 8.25
N LEU A 44 4.10 -9.53 9.33
CA LEU A 44 4.82 -8.27 9.29
C LEU A 44 6.25 -8.47 8.78
N THR A 45 6.74 -7.56 7.94
CA THR A 45 8.11 -7.65 7.39
C THR A 45 9.16 -7.13 8.37
N GLY A 46 8.83 -6.11 9.17
CA GLY A 46 9.80 -5.38 9.99
C GLY A 46 10.65 -4.36 9.22
N TYR A 47 10.60 -4.33 7.90
CA TYR A 47 11.50 -3.54 7.02
C TYR A 47 11.45 -2.02 7.22
N TRP A 48 10.41 -1.50 7.84
CA TRP A 48 10.33 -0.07 8.20
C TRP A 48 11.28 0.34 9.32
N ARG A 49 11.91 -0.63 10.03
CA ARG A 49 12.86 -0.39 11.12
C ARG A 49 14.31 -0.34 10.66
N GLU A 50 14.57 -0.73 9.42
CA GLU A 50 15.92 -0.94 8.87
C GLU A 50 16.10 -0.06 7.64
N ALA A 51 17.09 0.84 7.69
CA ALA A 51 17.42 1.69 6.54
C ALA A 51 17.95 0.85 5.36
N ASP A 52 18.70 -0.22 5.64
CA ASP A 52 19.15 -1.18 4.64
C ASP A 52 18.31 -2.48 4.72
N ASN A 53 17.32 -2.61 3.88
CA ASN A 53 16.40 -3.74 3.84
C ASN A 53 16.18 -4.23 2.40
N PRO A 54 15.60 -5.43 2.19
CA PRO A 54 15.42 -6.01 0.85
C PRO A 54 14.61 -5.14 -0.12
N VAL A 55 13.71 -4.27 0.38
CA VAL A 55 12.91 -3.38 -0.47
C VAL A 55 13.76 -2.23 -0.98
N VAL A 56 14.60 -1.62 -0.14
CA VAL A 56 15.59 -0.59 -0.54
C VAL A 56 16.56 -1.17 -1.56
N ARG A 57 17.12 -2.35 -1.27
CA ARG A 57 18.07 -3.03 -2.18
C ARG A 57 17.46 -3.31 -3.55
N ARG A 58 16.15 -3.55 -3.61
CA ARG A 58 15.41 -3.72 -4.87
C ARG A 58 15.36 -2.46 -5.73
N CYS A 59 15.50 -1.28 -5.12
CA CYS A 59 15.55 0.01 -5.81
C CYS A 59 16.94 0.37 -6.32
N TRP A 60 18.00 -0.24 -5.79
CA TRP A 60 19.38 0.08 -6.12
C TRP A 60 19.67 -0.03 -7.62
N GLY A 61 20.39 0.95 -8.14
CA GLY A 61 20.77 1.02 -9.56
C GLY A 61 19.63 1.39 -10.51
N MET A 62 18.38 1.54 -9.99
CA MET A 62 17.22 1.93 -10.80
C MET A 62 16.72 3.33 -10.44
N VAL A 63 16.50 3.60 -9.16
CA VAL A 63 16.00 4.90 -8.65
C VAL A 63 16.67 5.19 -7.31
N PRO A 64 17.22 6.41 -7.10
CA PRO A 64 17.69 6.82 -5.78
C PRO A 64 16.49 7.01 -4.86
N VAL A 65 16.39 6.18 -3.82
CA VAL A 65 15.36 6.32 -2.77
C VAL A 65 16.02 6.59 -1.43
N CYS A 66 15.41 7.47 -0.61
CA CYS A 66 15.86 7.70 0.77
C CYS A 66 15.54 6.47 1.64
N GLN A 67 14.29 6.02 1.59
CA GLN A 67 13.81 4.83 2.31
C GLN A 67 12.83 4.05 1.43
N ALA A 68 12.76 2.73 1.63
CA ALA A 68 11.71 1.92 1.03
C ALA A 68 11.34 0.77 1.98
N SER A 69 10.05 0.51 2.17
CA SER A 69 9.61 -0.60 3.00
C SER A 69 8.29 -1.19 2.53
N GLY A 70 8.02 -2.40 3.01
CA GLY A 70 6.73 -3.04 2.89
C GLY A 70 6.20 -3.43 4.28
N PHE A 71 4.89 -3.35 4.48
CA PHE A 71 4.30 -3.62 5.78
C PHE A 71 4.10 -5.12 6.03
N LEU A 72 3.48 -5.80 5.07
CA LEU A 72 3.15 -7.22 5.16
C LEU A 72 3.88 -8.01 4.09
N PHE A 73 4.19 -9.27 4.39
CA PHE A 73 4.48 -10.22 3.34
C PHE A 73 3.21 -10.64 2.60
N PHE A 74 3.26 -10.63 1.27
CA PHE A 74 2.16 -11.08 0.42
C PHE A 74 2.17 -12.61 0.30
N VAL A 75 1.46 -13.30 1.22
CA VAL A 75 1.37 -14.76 1.25
C VAL A 75 0.19 -15.23 0.40
N ARG A 76 0.43 -16.11 -0.59
CA ARG A 76 -0.56 -16.49 -1.62
C ARG A 76 -1.83 -17.14 -1.08
N ALA A 77 -1.76 -18.03 -0.12
CA ALA A 77 -2.89 -18.80 0.40
C ALA A 77 -3.40 -18.29 1.77
N SER A 78 -3.38 -16.97 2.01
CA SER A 78 -3.72 -16.39 3.31
C SER A 78 -4.96 -15.50 3.29
N GLY A 79 -5.57 -15.31 4.45
CA GLY A 79 -6.62 -14.31 4.67
C GLY A 79 -6.15 -12.89 4.35
N TRP A 80 -4.88 -12.60 4.55
CA TRP A 80 -4.26 -11.32 4.22
C TRP A 80 -4.31 -11.02 2.71
N ARG A 81 -4.10 -12.03 1.86
CA ARG A 81 -4.30 -11.87 0.42
C ARG A 81 -5.75 -11.54 0.08
N ARG A 82 -6.74 -12.20 0.73
CA ARG A 82 -8.16 -11.91 0.52
C ARG A 82 -8.48 -10.47 0.91
N LEU A 83 -7.97 -9.99 2.04
CA LEU A 83 -8.12 -8.61 2.50
C LEU A 83 -7.58 -7.64 1.46
N ILE A 84 -6.32 -7.76 1.04
CA ILE A 84 -5.67 -6.86 0.07
C ILE A 84 -6.38 -6.93 -1.30
N HIS A 85 -6.76 -8.13 -1.73
CA HIS A 85 -7.52 -8.31 -2.96
C HIS A 85 -8.91 -7.66 -2.86
N GLY A 86 -9.52 -7.70 -1.68
CA GLY A 86 -10.79 -7.05 -1.37
C GLY A 86 -10.76 -5.53 -1.59
N PHE A 87 -9.60 -4.87 -1.41
CA PHE A 87 -9.47 -3.43 -1.71
C PHE A 87 -9.75 -3.10 -3.18
N LYS A 88 -9.52 -4.03 -4.10
CA LYS A 88 -9.74 -3.82 -5.54
C LYS A 88 -11.21 -3.99 -5.94
N TYR A 89 -11.99 -4.61 -5.05
CA TYR A 89 -13.38 -4.95 -5.28
C TYR A 89 -14.19 -4.68 -4.00
N ARG A 90 -15.49 -4.52 -4.10
CA ARG A 90 -16.43 -4.42 -2.97
C ARG A 90 -16.39 -3.12 -2.13
N GLY A 91 -15.74 -2.05 -2.62
CA GLY A 91 -15.77 -0.77 -1.91
C GLY A 91 -15.09 -0.77 -0.51
N ALA A 92 -14.10 -1.64 -0.28
CA ALA A 92 -13.41 -1.79 1.01
C ALA A 92 -12.40 -0.65 1.31
N TRP A 93 -12.74 0.59 0.95
CA TRP A 93 -11.88 1.75 1.14
C TRP A 93 -11.60 2.05 2.61
N ARG A 94 -12.59 1.82 3.51
CA ARG A 94 -12.40 2.01 4.97
C ARG A 94 -11.32 1.07 5.50
N THR A 95 -11.38 -0.20 5.10
CA THR A 95 -10.37 -1.20 5.44
C THR A 95 -8.98 -0.81 4.91
N ALA A 96 -8.89 -0.31 3.68
CA ALA A 96 -7.63 0.16 3.10
C ALA A 96 -7.05 1.34 3.91
N ARG A 97 -7.88 2.31 4.32
CA ARG A 97 -7.48 3.44 5.14
C ARG A 97 -7.02 3.01 6.54
N GLU A 98 -7.73 2.08 7.18
CA GLU A 98 -7.33 1.56 8.51
C GLU A 98 -6.01 0.77 8.44
N MET A 99 -5.80 -0.03 7.40
CA MET A 99 -4.53 -0.70 7.16
C MET A 99 -3.40 0.29 6.90
N GLY A 100 -3.67 1.35 6.14
CA GLY A 100 -2.74 2.47 5.96
C GLY A 100 -2.39 3.17 7.28
N ALA A 101 -3.38 3.43 8.14
CA ALA A 101 -3.16 4.02 9.45
C ALA A 101 -2.35 3.10 10.38
N TRP A 102 -2.59 1.79 10.32
CA TRP A 102 -1.80 0.82 11.07
C TRP A 102 -0.33 0.84 10.62
N TYR A 103 -0.08 0.82 9.32
CA TYR A 103 1.27 0.92 8.77
C TYR A 103 1.92 2.27 9.08
N GLY A 104 1.20 3.38 8.88
CA GLY A 104 1.69 4.73 9.12
C GLY A 104 2.17 4.96 10.56
N ARG A 105 1.54 4.31 11.55
CA ARG A 105 2.01 4.33 12.94
C ARG A 105 3.41 3.75 13.05
N TYR A 106 3.68 2.62 12.44
CA TYR A 106 5.01 2.01 12.46
C TYR A 106 6.06 2.82 11.69
N LEU A 107 5.66 3.46 10.56
CA LEU A 107 6.56 4.38 9.84
C LEU A 107 6.96 5.54 10.75
N ARG A 108 6.01 6.16 11.46
CA ARG A 108 6.28 7.24 12.42
C ARG A 108 7.17 6.76 13.57
N GLU A 109 6.86 5.60 14.16
CA GLU A 109 7.62 5.05 15.29
C GLU A 109 9.06 4.67 14.91
N SER A 110 9.36 4.47 13.63
CA SER A 110 10.71 4.12 13.16
C SER A 110 11.67 5.32 13.13
N GLY A 111 11.17 6.55 13.05
CA GLY A 111 11.97 7.76 12.84
C GLY A 111 12.59 7.92 11.44
N LEU A 112 12.53 6.87 10.59
CA LEU A 112 13.15 6.88 9.26
C LEU A 112 12.36 7.68 8.21
N TYR A 113 11.14 8.11 8.55
CA TYR A 113 10.21 8.81 7.66
C TYR A 113 9.79 10.19 8.19
N ASP A 114 10.50 10.72 9.20
CA ASP A 114 10.13 11.95 9.90
C ASP A 114 10.25 13.20 9.01
N ASP A 115 11.12 13.16 8.00
CA ASP A 115 11.34 14.22 7.03
C ASP A 115 10.44 14.13 5.78
N VAL A 116 9.50 13.20 5.74
CA VAL A 116 8.47 13.13 4.69
C VAL A 116 7.54 14.33 4.80
N GLU A 117 7.32 15.02 3.67
CA GLU A 117 6.51 16.25 3.61
C GLU A 117 5.18 16.07 2.87
N VAL A 118 5.10 15.05 1.99
CA VAL A 118 3.89 14.76 1.21
C VAL A 118 3.79 13.29 0.87
N VAL A 119 2.58 12.74 0.94
CA VAL A 119 2.29 11.38 0.52
C VAL A 119 1.63 11.40 -0.86
N VAL A 120 2.19 10.65 -1.81
CA VAL A 120 1.66 10.51 -3.16
C VAL A 120 1.18 9.06 -3.36
N PRO A 121 -0.11 8.81 -3.51
CA PRO A 121 -0.60 7.48 -3.86
C PRO A 121 -0.25 7.14 -5.31
N LEU A 122 0.21 5.92 -5.56
CA LEU A 122 0.47 5.45 -6.92
C LEU A 122 -0.79 5.58 -7.79
N PRO A 123 -0.74 6.34 -8.91
CA PRO A 123 -1.92 6.58 -9.70
C PRO A 123 -2.41 5.32 -10.42
N LEU A 124 -3.71 5.10 -10.40
CA LEU A 124 -4.38 4.07 -11.16
C LEU A 124 -4.75 4.61 -12.56
N HIS A 125 -4.61 3.77 -13.58
CA HIS A 125 -5.06 4.16 -14.93
C HIS A 125 -6.57 4.50 -14.95
N PRO A 126 -7.02 5.57 -15.63
CA PRO A 126 -8.42 6.03 -15.62
C PRO A 126 -9.44 4.92 -15.89
N PHE A 127 -9.19 4.05 -16.87
CA PHE A 127 -10.05 2.90 -17.16
C PHE A 127 -10.20 1.94 -15.96
N LYS A 128 -9.11 1.66 -15.23
CA LYS A 128 -9.16 0.82 -14.02
C LYS A 128 -9.88 1.53 -12.89
N ARG A 129 -9.68 2.86 -12.77
CA ARG A 129 -10.38 3.69 -11.77
C ARG A 129 -11.88 3.70 -12.01
N CYS A 130 -12.31 3.89 -13.26
CA CYS A 130 -13.72 3.83 -13.65
C CYS A 130 -14.35 2.47 -13.30
N ARG A 131 -13.67 1.35 -13.64
CA ARG A 131 -14.16 0.00 -13.35
C ARG A 131 -14.22 -0.35 -11.87
N ARG A 132 -13.31 0.19 -11.05
CA ARG A 132 -13.23 -0.07 -9.61
C ARG A 132 -14.01 0.93 -8.75
N GLY A 133 -14.32 2.10 -9.31
CA GLY A 133 -14.94 3.22 -8.61
C GLY A 133 -13.96 4.07 -7.78
N TYR A 134 -12.77 3.55 -7.46
CA TYR A 134 -11.76 4.25 -6.65
C TYR A 134 -10.34 3.70 -6.85
N ASN A 135 -9.36 4.43 -6.31
CA ASN A 135 -7.97 3.99 -6.22
C ASN A 135 -7.64 3.57 -4.77
N GLN A 136 -7.36 2.30 -4.56
CA GLN A 136 -7.06 1.74 -3.23
C GLN A 136 -5.83 2.40 -2.58
N SER A 137 -4.81 2.74 -3.37
CA SER A 137 -3.58 3.37 -2.88
C SER A 137 -3.86 4.77 -2.30
N GLU A 138 -4.92 5.48 -2.76
CA GLU A 138 -5.35 6.76 -2.19
C GLU A 138 -5.79 6.62 -0.72
N TYR A 139 -6.56 5.59 -0.39
CA TYR A 139 -7.04 5.37 0.98
C TYR A 139 -5.94 4.84 1.91
N ILE A 140 -5.03 4.01 1.39
CA ILE A 140 -3.84 3.60 2.14
C ILE A 140 -2.98 4.84 2.45
N ALA A 141 -2.76 5.71 1.45
CA ALA A 141 -2.02 6.95 1.60
C ALA A 141 -2.68 7.90 2.62
N GLU A 142 -4.03 8.03 2.62
CA GLU A 142 -4.74 8.80 3.64
C GLU A 142 -4.47 8.29 5.06
N GLY A 143 -4.50 6.97 5.23
CA GLY A 143 -4.21 6.36 6.52
C GLY A 143 -2.79 6.63 6.99
N ILE A 144 -1.79 6.48 6.11
CA ILE A 144 -0.39 6.76 6.40
C ILE A 144 -0.19 8.25 6.71
N ALA A 145 -0.67 9.14 5.84
CA ALA A 145 -0.50 10.58 5.97
C ALA A 145 -1.09 11.13 7.28
N ALA A 146 -2.24 10.60 7.70
CA ALA A 146 -2.86 10.95 8.98
C ALA A 146 -1.98 10.59 10.20
N GLN A 147 -1.12 9.58 10.10
CA GLN A 147 -0.20 9.20 11.17
C GLN A 147 1.11 10.01 11.13
N LEU A 148 1.58 10.35 9.93
CA LEU A 148 2.77 11.18 9.75
C LEU A 148 2.50 12.68 9.92
N GLY A 149 1.22 13.12 9.93
CA GLY A 149 0.85 14.53 10.03
C GLY A 149 1.09 15.33 8.75
N VAL A 150 1.07 14.70 7.57
CA VAL A 150 1.37 15.32 6.27
C VAL A 150 0.17 15.25 5.30
N GLU A 151 0.23 16.04 4.22
CA GLU A 151 -0.83 16.05 3.21
C GLU A 151 -0.72 14.85 2.23
N VAL A 152 -1.85 14.54 1.56
CA VAL A 152 -1.90 13.58 0.44
C VAL A 152 -2.09 14.33 -0.87
N ASP A 153 -1.13 14.22 -1.79
CA ASP A 153 -1.25 14.77 -3.14
C ASP A 153 -1.71 13.70 -4.15
N ARG A 154 -2.97 13.81 -4.59
CA ARG A 154 -3.60 12.90 -5.57
C ARG A 154 -3.58 13.42 -7.00
N ARG A 155 -3.02 14.62 -7.23
CA ARG A 155 -3.21 15.36 -8.48
C ARG A 155 -1.93 15.64 -9.26
N SER A 156 -0.79 15.63 -8.58
CA SER A 156 0.49 16.00 -9.22
C SER A 156 1.02 14.91 -10.13
N VAL A 157 0.64 13.64 -9.94
CA VAL A 157 1.06 12.53 -10.80
C VAL A 157 -0.15 11.81 -11.40
N ARG A 158 -0.08 11.47 -12.69
CA ARG A 158 -1.10 10.69 -13.39
C ARG A 158 -0.50 9.52 -14.14
N ARG A 159 -1.24 8.42 -14.24
CA ARG A 159 -0.89 7.28 -15.09
C ARG A 159 -1.51 7.48 -16.46
N VAL A 160 -0.66 7.59 -17.49
CA VAL A 160 -1.08 7.90 -18.87
C VAL A 160 -1.15 6.65 -19.75
N ARG A 161 -0.42 5.56 -19.43
CA ARG A 161 -0.46 4.30 -20.19
C ARG A 161 -0.98 3.13 -19.35
N ASN A 162 -1.77 2.25 -20.00
CA ASN A 162 -2.23 1.01 -19.37
C ASN A 162 -1.26 -0.15 -19.69
N THR A 163 -0.23 -0.33 -18.87
CA THR A 163 0.80 -1.35 -19.07
C THR A 163 0.34 -2.80 -18.89
N ALA A 164 -0.91 -3.04 -18.46
CA ALA A 164 -1.45 -4.41 -18.31
C ALA A 164 -1.70 -5.12 -19.66
N SER A 165 -1.75 -4.39 -20.77
CA SER A 165 -1.98 -4.93 -22.13
C SER A 165 -0.72 -5.52 -22.79
N GLN A 166 0.46 -5.41 -22.16
CA GLN A 166 1.73 -5.78 -22.77
C GLN A 166 2.35 -7.07 -22.20
N ALA A 167 1.61 -7.85 -21.44
CA ALA A 167 2.08 -9.16 -20.94
C ALA A 167 2.42 -10.17 -22.05
N LEU A 168 2.05 -9.87 -23.31
CA LEU A 168 2.28 -10.69 -24.50
C LEU A 168 3.46 -10.23 -25.37
N LYS A 169 4.19 -9.15 -24.99
CA LYS A 169 5.32 -8.65 -25.79
C LYS A 169 6.67 -9.18 -25.32
N PRO A 170 7.64 -9.41 -26.26
CA PRO A 170 8.98 -9.93 -25.92
C PRO A 170 9.76 -9.03 -24.96
N ARG A 171 10.63 -9.64 -24.15
CA ARG A 171 11.40 -9.01 -23.07
C ARG A 171 12.28 -7.83 -23.51
N ARG A 172 12.71 -7.77 -24.77
CA ARG A 172 13.58 -6.72 -25.35
C ARG A 172 12.87 -5.38 -25.56
N GLU A 173 11.54 -5.39 -25.77
CA GLU A 173 10.75 -4.15 -25.99
C GLU A 173 10.20 -3.56 -24.66
N ARG A 174 10.44 -4.21 -23.52
CA ARG A 174 9.90 -3.77 -22.21
C ARG A 174 10.70 -2.64 -21.58
N ALA A 175 12.00 -2.50 -21.89
CA ALA A 175 12.87 -1.49 -21.27
C ALA A 175 12.50 -0.05 -21.66
N GLY A 176 12.12 0.20 -22.94
CA GLY A 176 11.76 1.55 -23.41
C GLY A 176 10.31 1.98 -23.17
N ASN A 177 9.40 1.05 -22.79
CA ASN A 177 7.96 1.34 -22.69
C ASN A 177 7.45 1.60 -21.26
N VAL A 178 8.29 1.44 -20.24
CA VAL A 178 7.92 1.63 -18.82
C VAL A 178 8.17 3.08 -18.38
N GLU A 179 9.12 3.77 -19.02
CA GLU A 179 9.51 5.15 -18.67
C GLU A 179 8.39 6.18 -18.87
N ASP A 180 7.49 5.98 -19.83
CA ASP A 180 6.41 6.93 -20.16
C ASP A 180 5.04 6.53 -19.57
N ALA A 181 5.00 5.66 -18.56
CA ALA A 181 3.72 5.23 -18.00
C ALA A 181 3.06 6.27 -17.10
N PHE A 182 3.83 7.22 -16.58
CA PHE A 182 3.41 8.27 -15.66
C PHE A 182 3.79 9.65 -16.18
N ALA A 183 2.93 10.64 -15.92
CA ALA A 183 3.17 12.05 -16.19
C ALA A 183 3.04 12.86 -14.91
N VAL A 184 3.98 13.75 -14.65
CA VAL A 184 3.93 14.73 -13.56
C VAL A 184 3.24 15.98 -14.10
N CYS A 185 2.05 16.28 -13.57
CA CYS A 185 1.20 17.36 -14.05
C CYS A 185 1.40 18.66 -13.28
N ARG A 186 1.96 18.56 -12.06
CA ARG A 186 2.21 19.69 -11.14
C ARG A 186 3.55 19.49 -10.45
N PRO A 187 4.67 19.61 -11.21
CA PRO A 187 6.01 19.38 -10.66
C PRO A 187 6.35 20.37 -9.55
N GLU A 188 5.83 21.60 -9.60
CA GLU A 188 6.03 22.65 -8.60
C GLU A 188 5.56 22.26 -7.20
N ARG A 189 4.60 21.34 -7.10
CA ARG A 189 4.12 20.84 -5.80
C ARG A 189 5.02 19.77 -5.17
N LEU A 190 5.89 19.19 -5.96
CA LEU A 190 6.78 18.10 -5.54
C LEU A 190 8.25 18.53 -5.50
N ALA A 191 8.62 19.58 -6.26
CA ALA A 191 9.99 20.08 -6.34
C ALA A 191 10.54 20.46 -4.96
N GLY A 192 11.76 20.02 -4.66
CA GLY A 192 12.45 20.24 -3.38
C GLY A 192 11.89 19.45 -2.20
N ARG A 193 10.76 18.73 -2.33
CA ARG A 193 10.08 18.05 -1.22
C ARG A 193 10.50 16.59 -1.10
N HIS A 194 10.36 16.06 0.11
CA HIS A 194 10.45 14.61 0.35
C HIS A 194 9.10 13.94 0.19
N VAL A 195 8.97 13.17 -0.87
CA VAL A 195 7.74 12.46 -1.28
C VAL A 195 7.75 11.02 -0.79
N LEU A 196 6.71 10.58 -0.10
CA LEU A 196 6.44 9.18 0.17
C LEU A 196 5.46 8.61 -0.89
N LEU A 197 5.97 7.78 -1.80
CA LEU A 197 5.17 7.12 -2.83
C LEU A 197 4.54 5.84 -2.25
N VAL A 198 3.20 5.71 -2.33
CA VAL A 198 2.44 4.63 -1.66
C VAL A 198 1.70 3.75 -2.65
N ASP A 199 1.78 2.41 -2.48
CA ASP A 199 1.00 1.43 -3.24
C ASP A 199 0.44 0.31 -2.36
N ASP A 200 -0.51 -0.48 -2.90
CA ASP A 200 -1.10 -1.64 -2.19
C ASP A 200 -0.15 -2.85 -2.17
N VAL A 201 0.45 -3.22 -3.31
CA VAL A 201 1.32 -4.40 -3.42
C VAL A 201 2.51 -4.13 -4.32
N MET A 202 3.70 -4.26 -3.76
CA MET A 202 4.94 -4.28 -4.52
C MET A 202 5.33 -5.73 -4.83
N THR A 203 5.31 -6.09 -6.10
CA THR A 203 5.85 -7.35 -6.61
C THR A 203 7.28 -7.13 -7.12
N THR A 204 7.48 -6.94 -8.41
CA THR A 204 8.79 -6.57 -8.99
C THR A 204 9.21 -5.13 -8.67
N GLY A 205 8.29 -4.27 -8.23
CA GLY A 205 8.52 -2.85 -7.99
C GLY A 205 8.50 -1.98 -9.25
N SER A 206 8.45 -2.57 -10.45
CA SER A 206 8.58 -1.82 -11.72
C SER A 206 7.62 -0.64 -11.85
N THR A 207 6.39 -0.76 -11.36
CA THR A 207 5.40 0.31 -11.43
C THR A 207 5.74 1.48 -10.49
N LEU A 208 6.15 1.18 -9.25
CA LEU A 208 6.57 2.19 -8.27
C LEU A 208 7.85 2.89 -8.75
N LEU A 209 8.82 2.13 -9.24
CA LEU A 209 10.09 2.66 -9.73
C LEU A 209 9.90 3.55 -10.97
N SER A 210 9.03 3.15 -11.92
CA SER A 210 8.69 4.00 -13.06
C SER A 210 8.02 5.31 -12.65
N CYS A 211 7.13 5.27 -11.66
CA CYS A 211 6.51 6.47 -11.12
C CYS A 211 7.53 7.38 -10.41
N ALA A 212 8.41 6.79 -9.59
CA ALA A 212 9.48 7.50 -8.90
C ALA A 212 10.46 8.16 -9.89
N SER A 213 10.87 7.43 -10.95
CA SER A 213 11.72 7.98 -12.02
C SER A 213 11.07 9.19 -12.71
N ALA A 214 9.76 9.12 -13.01
CA ALA A 214 9.05 10.25 -13.60
C ALA A 214 9.03 11.47 -12.67
N ILE A 215 8.80 11.27 -11.35
CA ILE A 215 8.80 12.35 -10.37
C ILE A 215 10.20 13.00 -10.28
N LEU A 216 11.25 12.19 -10.15
CA LEU A 216 12.64 12.70 -10.04
C LEU A 216 13.10 13.44 -11.28
N ARG A 217 12.66 13.02 -12.47
CA ARG A 217 12.97 13.68 -13.73
C ARG A 217 12.30 15.04 -13.84
N ASP A 218 11.02 15.13 -13.46
CA ASP A 218 10.17 16.29 -13.75
C ASP A 218 10.05 17.27 -12.56
N ALA A 219 10.40 16.86 -11.32
CA ALA A 219 10.37 17.68 -10.10
C ALA A 219 11.78 17.83 -9.51
N PRO A 220 12.53 18.91 -9.86
CA PRO A 220 13.91 19.09 -9.40
C PRO A 220 14.05 19.14 -7.88
N GLY A 221 15.11 18.52 -7.34
CA GLY A 221 15.39 18.49 -5.91
C GLY A 221 14.43 17.63 -5.07
N CYS A 222 13.48 16.95 -5.71
CA CYS A 222 12.58 16.03 -5.03
C CYS A 222 13.35 14.82 -4.47
N ARG A 223 13.03 14.40 -3.25
CA ARG A 223 13.51 13.16 -2.64
C ARG A 223 12.37 12.15 -2.59
N ILE A 224 12.67 10.88 -2.77
CA ILE A 224 11.65 9.81 -2.82
C ILE A 224 11.89 8.77 -1.73
N SER A 225 10.84 8.46 -1.00
CA SER A 225 10.68 7.22 -0.24
C SER A 225 9.51 6.40 -0.75
N ILE A 226 9.52 5.09 -0.51
CA ILE A 226 8.51 4.15 -0.98
C ILE A 226 7.90 3.38 0.19
N ALA A 227 6.57 3.28 0.23
CA ALA A 227 5.84 2.45 1.17
C ALA A 227 4.82 1.57 0.43
N ALA A 228 4.96 0.24 0.51
CA ALA A 228 3.99 -0.71 0.00
C ALA A 228 3.26 -1.41 1.15
N LEU A 229 1.92 -1.51 1.08
CA LEU A 229 1.18 -2.21 2.13
C LEU A 229 1.55 -3.70 2.18
N ALA A 230 1.90 -4.30 1.04
CA ALA A 230 2.43 -5.66 1.01
C ALA A 230 3.54 -5.81 -0.03
N VAL A 231 4.47 -6.74 0.25
CA VAL A 231 5.59 -7.06 -0.65
C VAL A 231 5.66 -8.56 -0.91
N SER A 232 6.04 -8.94 -2.14
CA SER A 232 6.18 -10.34 -2.53
C SER A 232 7.53 -10.89 -2.04
N GLN A 233 7.51 -11.88 -1.15
CA GLN A 233 8.71 -12.58 -0.68
C GLN A 233 9.54 -13.16 -1.82
N ARG A 234 8.88 -13.80 -2.78
CA ARG A 234 9.54 -14.46 -3.92
C ARG A 234 10.37 -13.49 -4.75
N GLU A 235 9.86 -12.28 -4.95
CA GLU A 235 10.51 -11.26 -5.77
C GLU A 235 11.65 -10.55 -5.03
N LEU A 236 11.64 -10.58 -3.69
CA LEU A 236 12.70 -10.04 -2.84
C LEU A 236 13.82 -11.05 -2.56
N GLY A 237 13.69 -12.30 -3.03
CA GLY A 237 14.68 -13.36 -2.79
C GLY A 237 14.77 -13.81 -1.32
N VAL A 238 13.76 -13.50 -0.51
CA VAL A 238 13.73 -13.83 0.92
C VAL A 238 12.95 -15.12 1.12
N ASN A 239 13.63 -16.21 1.47
CA ASN A 239 12.99 -17.45 1.91
C ASN A 239 12.61 -17.32 3.39
N CYS A 240 11.35 -17.07 3.68
CA CYS A 240 10.86 -17.13 5.04
C CYS A 240 10.44 -18.56 5.40
N LEU A 241 11.27 -19.27 6.16
CA LEU A 241 11.00 -20.61 6.69
C LEU A 241 9.99 -20.62 7.86
N LEU A 242 9.39 -19.49 8.23
CA LEU A 242 8.66 -19.31 9.50
C LEU A 242 7.12 -19.28 9.39
N TYR A 243 6.52 -19.61 8.25
CA TYR A 243 5.05 -19.66 8.15
C TYR A 243 4.56 -20.96 7.55
N THR A 244 4.71 -22.06 8.28
CA THR A 244 3.79 -23.21 8.18
C THR A 244 2.65 -22.95 9.14
N SER A 245 1.54 -22.38 8.67
CA SER A 245 0.27 -22.47 9.38
C SER A 245 -0.04 -23.94 9.63
N PRO A 246 -0.35 -24.37 10.86
CA PRO A 246 -0.97 -25.66 11.04
C PRO A 246 -2.29 -25.66 10.25
N SER A 247 -2.48 -26.68 9.43
CA SER A 247 -3.72 -26.95 8.72
C SER A 247 -4.82 -27.13 9.78
N PRO A 248 -6.01 -26.51 9.65
CA PRO A 248 -7.12 -26.81 10.53
C PRO A 248 -7.81 -28.10 10.05
N ARG A 249 -7.09 -29.21 10.06
CA ARG A 249 -7.61 -30.57 9.90
C ARG A 249 -6.61 -31.52 10.55
N ASP A 250 -6.84 -31.75 11.81
CA ASP A 250 -6.73 -33.04 12.52
C ASP A 250 -7.58 -32.92 13.79
#